data_38d83c50b9b8366861f3d939d418e6ce
#
_entry.id   38d83c50b9b8366861f3d939d418e6ce
#
_cell.length_a   1.000
_cell.length_b   1.000
_cell.length_c   1.000
_cell.angle_alpha   90.00
_cell.angle_beta   90.00
_cell.angle_gamma   90.00
#
_symmetry.space_group_name_H-M   'P 1'
#
loop_
_entity.id
_entity.type
_entity.pdbx_description
1 polymer ?
#
loop_
_entity_poly.entity_id
_entity_poly.type
_entity_poly.pdbx_seq_one_letter_code
_entity_poly.pdbx_strand_id
1 'polypeptide(L)'
;SVRNVDVDSVNLVLVGLVGLVAGGFATMLIDRIPDKTPLSLRSRCPHCEHQLAVADVIPVLSWLRRRSCHHYNAPVTVAYPLVELATAGLFVAAAARYGWEWELLPPLVLIVALVSLSMIDMYQYRLPDRLVFPSLGLSGLVIVVAAFGIDRPGAIGRAGAGMAIYFLMLFVAHLISPRGMGFGDVKLALLLGLHLGWAAGSRYVGWSSVFRLVVWGLLA
;
A
#
# COMPACT_ATOMS: atom_id res chain seq x y z
N SER A 1 -13.22 -23.04 -11.16
CA SER A 1 -13.07 -23.77 -9.89
C SER A 1 -12.12 -22.94 -9.01
N VAL A 2 -12.68 -22.20 -8.07
CA VAL A 2 -11.91 -21.52 -7.03
C VAL A 2 -11.38 -22.64 -6.13
N ARG A 3 -10.07 -22.86 -6.18
CA ARG A 3 -9.40 -23.80 -5.27
C ARG A 3 -9.50 -23.18 -3.88
N ASN A 4 -10.17 -23.87 -2.93
CA ASN A 4 -10.08 -23.53 -1.52
C ASN A 4 -8.59 -23.65 -1.14
N VAL A 5 -7.94 -22.52 -0.97
CA VAL A 5 -6.61 -22.49 -0.38
C VAL A 5 -6.85 -22.74 1.10
N ASP A 6 -6.45 -23.92 1.59
CA ASP A 6 -6.41 -24.18 3.03
C ASP A 6 -5.37 -23.24 3.64
N VAL A 7 -5.82 -22.03 3.97
CA VAL A 7 -5.01 -21.08 4.68
C VAL A 7 -5.19 -21.39 6.15
N ASP A 8 -4.18 -21.99 6.74
CA ASP A 8 -4.16 -22.24 8.17
C ASP A 8 -4.50 -20.96 8.93
N SER A 9 -5.41 -21.04 9.89
CA SER A 9 -5.82 -19.91 10.72
C SER A 9 -4.63 -19.20 11.39
N VAL A 10 -3.57 -19.95 11.70
CA VAL A 10 -2.31 -19.43 12.23
C VAL A 10 -1.63 -18.48 11.24
N ASN A 11 -1.61 -18.83 9.95
CA ASN A 11 -1.01 -17.98 8.91
C ASN A 11 -1.79 -16.69 8.71
N LEU A 12 -3.13 -16.73 8.79
CA LEU A 12 -3.95 -15.51 8.72
C LEU A 12 -3.69 -14.56 9.90
N VAL A 13 -3.55 -15.12 11.10
CA VAL A 13 -3.22 -14.31 12.30
C VAL A 13 -1.83 -13.69 12.15
N LEU A 14 -0.83 -14.45 11.70
CA LEU A 14 0.51 -13.92 11.46
C LEU A 14 0.52 -12.79 10.43
N VAL A 15 -0.17 -12.97 9.30
CA VAL A 15 -0.29 -11.91 8.27
C VAL A 15 -1.02 -10.69 8.82
N GLY A 16 -2.07 -10.89 9.62
CA GLY A 16 -2.78 -9.79 10.29
C GLY A 16 -1.86 -8.99 11.23
N LEU A 17 -1.02 -9.68 12.03
CA LEU A 17 -0.03 -9.03 12.90
C LEU A 17 1.03 -8.25 12.10
N VAL A 18 1.54 -8.84 11.00
CA VAL A 18 2.45 -8.13 10.07
C VAL A 18 1.75 -6.93 9.46
N GLY A 19 0.46 -7.06 9.11
CA GLY A 19 -0.36 -5.98 8.60
C GLY A 19 -0.54 -4.82 9.60
N LEU A 20 -0.69 -5.12 10.90
CA LEU A 20 -0.72 -4.08 11.95
C LEU A 20 0.61 -3.32 12.03
N VAL A 21 1.74 -4.03 12.00
CA VAL A 21 3.07 -3.40 12.01
C VAL A 21 3.28 -2.56 10.74
N ALA A 22 2.88 -3.08 9.57
CA ALA A 22 2.93 -2.37 8.31
C ALA A 22 2.01 -1.14 8.30
N GLY A 23 0.86 -1.20 8.95
CA GLY A 23 -0.04 -0.08 9.19
C GLY A 23 0.60 1.00 10.06
N GLY A 24 1.30 0.62 11.14
CA GLY A 24 2.09 1.55 11.96
C GLY A 24 3.23 2.22 11.15
N PHE A 25 3.85 1.49 10.23
CA PHE A 25 4.80 2.08 9.29
C PHE A 25 4.11 3.03 8.31
N ALA A 26 2.92 2.68 7.81
CA ALA A 26 2.13 3.56 6.93
C ALA A 26 1.76 4.88 7.63
N THR A 27 1.35 4.86 8.91
CA THR A 27 1.07 6.08 9.68
C THR A 27 2.31 6.95 9.82
N MET A 28 3.47 6.36 10.06
CA MET A 28 4.74 7.09 10.08
C MET A 28 5.05 7.77 8.73
N LEU A 29 4.77 7.11 7.61
CA LEU A 29 4.95 7.70 6.27
C LEU A 29 3.97 8.86 6.04
N ILE A 30 2.71 8.71 6.46
CA ILE A 30 1.67 9.73 6.34
C ILE A 30 2.06 11.01 7.06
N ASP A 31 2.62 10.91 8.27
CA ASP A 31 2.98 12.08 9.08
C ASP A 31 4.26 12.76 8.60
N ARG A 32 5.25 11.99 8.12
CA ARG A 32 6.61 12.54 7.91
C ARG A 32 6.93 12.94 6.49
N ILE A 33 6.36 12.24 5.50
CA ILE A 33 6.69 12.52 4.09
C ILE A 33 6.22 13.91 3.65
N PRO A 34 5.00 14.36 4.01
CA PRO A 34 4.54 15.69 3.66
C PRO A 34 5.40 16.80 4.25
N ASP A 35 5.78 16.67 5.53
CA ASP A 35 6.55 17.67 6.28
C ASP A 35 8.06 17.62 5.99
N LYS A 36 8.50 16.73 5.09
CA LYS A 36 9.90 16.51 4.74
C LYS A 36 10.79 16.20 5.95
N THR A 37 10.22 15.69 7.03
CA THR A 37 10.97 15.30 8.24
C THR A 37 11.73 13.99 8.01
N PRO A 38 12.89 13.78 8.66
CA PRO A 38 13.67 12.55 8.49
C PRO A 38 12.88 11.33 8.96
N LEU A 39 12.92 10.24 8.18
CA LEU A 39 12.35 8.94 8.51
C LEU A 39 13.17 8.31 9.65
N SER A 40 12.86 8.66 10.88
CA SER A 40 13.44 8.08 12.09
C SER A 40 12.45 7.06 12.66
N LEU A 41 12.90 5.84 12.95
CA LEU A 41 12.10 4.80 13.60
C LEU A 41 11.66 5.18 15.03
N ARG A 42 12.22 6.26 15.59
CA ARG A 42 11.82 6.78 16.90
C ARG A 42 10.64 7.72 16.73
N SER A 43 9.45 7.24 17.05
CA SER A 43 8.25 8.06 17.12
C SER A 43 8.38 9.10 18.22
N ARG A 44 8.10 10.37 17.91
CA ARG A 44 8.04 11.47 18.87
C ARG A 44 6.61 11.99 18.92
N CYS A 45 6.16 12.37 20.10
CA CYS A 45 4.86 13.03 20.22
C CYS A 45 4.92 14.40 19.49
N PRO A 46 3.96 14.71 18.59
CA PRO A 46 3.97 15.98 17.84
C PRO A 46 3.82 17.22 18.74
N HIS A 47 3.34 17.05 19.97
CA HIS A 47 3.09 18.17 20.89
C HIS A 47 4.18 18.36 21.95
N CYS A 48 4.91 17.32 22.37
CA CYS A 48 5.91 17.43 23.44
C CYS A 48 7.29 16.88 23.05
N GLU A 49 7.50 16.45 21.81
CA GLU A 49 8.74 15.86 21.27
C GLU A 49 9.30 14.66 22.08
N HIS A 50 8.57 14.21 23.12
CA HIS A 50 9.01 13.08 23.93
C HIS A 50 9.09 11.80 23.09
N GLN A 51 10.15 11.02 23.28
CA GLN A 51 10.34 9.75 22.56
C GLN A 51 9.33 8.73 23.08
N LEU A 52 8.52 8.20 22.17
CA LEU A 52 7.59 7.11 22.46
C LEU A 52 8.36 5.81 22.67
N ALA A 53 7.97 5.02 23.66
CA ALA A 53 8.54 3.70 23.90
C ALA A 53 8.16 2.74 22.75
N VAL A 54 8.95 1.68 22.55
CA VAL A 54 8.69 0.66 21.51
C VAL A 54 7.29 0.03 21.67
N ALA A 55 6.77 -0.06 22.89
CA ALA A 55 5.40 -0.52 23.16
C ALA A 55 4.31 0.46 22.68
N ASP A 56 4.64 1.73 22.48
CA ASP A 56 3.74 2.76 21.96
C ASP A 56 3.81 2.86 20.42
N VAL A 57 4.67 2.05 19.78
CA VAL A 57 4.84 2.00 18.31
C VAL A 57 3.69 1.24 17.64
N ILE A 58 2.91 0.46 18.39
CA ILE A 58 1.67 -0.15 17.90
C ILE A 58 0.51 0.75 18.36
N PRO A 59 0.02 1.69 17.48
CA PRO A 59 -0.99 2.67 17.89
C PRO A 59 -2.30 2.04 18.37
N VAL A 60 -2.73 0.88 17.81
CA VAL A 60 -3.92 0.17 18.31
C VAL A 60 -3.75 -0.20 19.79
N LEU A 61 -2.57 -0.70 20.16
CA LEU A 61 -2.31 -1.11 21.54
C LEU A 61 -2.13 0.10 22.46
N SER A 62 -1.46 1.13 21.97
CA SER A 62 -1.27 2.39 22.71
C SER A 62 -2.58 3.16 22.86
N TRP A 63 -3.44 3.17 21.83
CA TRP A 63 -4.75 3.78 21.86
C TRP A 63 -5.72 3.05 22.81
N LEU A 64 -5.64 1.70 22.87
CA LEU A 64 -6.45 0.89 23.79
C LEU A 64 -6.03 1.11 25.27
N ARG A 65 -4.73 1.30 25.50
CA ARG A 65 -4.18 1.51 26.83
C ARG A 65 -4.24 2.97 27.30
N ARG A 66 -4.00 3.93 26.40
CA ARG A 66 -3.94 5.35 26.74
C ARG A 66 -4.38 6.19 25.54
N ARG A 67 -5.58 6.74 25.63
CA ARG A 67 -6.15 7.64 24.61
C ARG A 67 -5.47 9.02 24.54
N SER A 68 -4.39 9.25 25.32
CA SER A 68 -3.71 10.55 25.44
C SER A 68 -2.22 10.41 25.70
N CYS A 69 -1.42 11.39 25.24
CA CYS A 69 -0.02 11.51 25.57
C CYS A 69 0.18 11.72 27.07
N HIS A 70 1.14 11.00 27.69
CA HIS A 70 1.39 11.01 29.12
C HIS A 70 1.76 12.41 29.67
N HIS A 71 2.34 13.28 28.83
CA HIS A 71 2.81 14.62 29.23
C HIS A 71 1.85 15.76 28.87
N TYR A 72 1.00 15.58 27.84
CA TYR A 72 0.21 16.71 27.31
C TYR A 72 -1.29 16.45 27.24
N ASN A 73 -1.77 15.24 27.63
CA ASN A 73 -3.18 14.84 27.53
C ASN A 73 -3.85 15.10 26.17
N ALA A 74 -3.04 15.30 25.10
CA ALA A 74 -3.57 15.49 23.77
C ALA A 74 -4.19 14.18 23.25
N PRO A 75 -5.43 14.21 22.73
CA PRO A 75 -6.08 13.02 22.21
C PRO A 75 -5.34 12.50 20.98
N VAL A 76 -5.05 11.20 20.96
CA VAL A 76 -4.51 10.53 19.76
C VAL A 76 -5.63 10.42 18.72
N THR A 77 -5.38 10.92 17.53
CA THR A 77 -6.36 10.90 16.43
C THR A 77 -6.80 9.47 16.11
N VAL A 78 -8.10 9.23 16.02
CA VAL A 78 -8.71 7.92 15.69
C VAL A 78 -8.27 7.40 14.31
N ALA A 79 -7.77 8.28 13.44
CA ALA A 79 -7.29 7.92 12.11
C ALA A 79 -6.13 6.89 12.16
N TYR A 80 -5.23 6.98 13.15
CA TYR A 80 -4.09 6.07 13.25
C TYR A 80 -4.49 4.60 13.46
N PRO A 81 -5.28 4.26 14.51
CA PRO A 81 -5.73 2.88 14.67
C PRO A 81 -6.61 2.40 13.52
N LEU A 82 -7.34 3.29 12.86
CA LEU A 82 -8.14 2.95 11.69
C LEU A 82 -7.25 2.52 10.50
N VAL A 83 -6.17 3.25 10.22
CA VAL A 83 -5.19 2.91 9.18
C VAL A 83 -4.54 1.57 9.47
N GLU A 84 -4.16 1.28 10.72
CA GLU A 84 -3.56 0.01 11.09
C GLU A 84 -4.52 -1.16 10.92
N LEU A 85 -5.74 -1.02 11.42
CA LEU A 85 -6.76 -2.06 11.26
C LEU A 85 -7.16 -2.28 9.80
N ALA A 86 -7.28 -1.21 9.02
CA ALA A 86 -7.56 -1.30 7.59
C ALA A 86 -6.42 -2.03 6.85
N THR A 87 -5.16 -1.67 7.15
CA THR A 87 -3.99 -2.33 6.55
C THR A 87 -3.94 -3.81 6.94
N ALA A 88 -4.17 -4.14 8.21
CA ALA A 88 -4.22 -5.52 8.68
C ALA A 88 -5.34 -6.31 8.01
N GLY A 89 -6.55 -5.75 7.90
CA GLY A 89 -7.68 -6.37 7.21
C GLY A 89 -7.40 -6.62 5.73
N LEU A 90 -6.77 -5.65 5.03
CA LEU A 90 -6.37 -5.81 3.64
C LEU A 90 -5.26 -6.87 3.47
N PHE A 91 -4.33 -6.98 4.41
CA PHE A 91 -3.31 -8.02 4.41
C PHE A 91 -3.93 -9.40 4.57
N VAL A 92 -4.86 -9.57 5.52
CA VAL A 92 -5.60 -10.81 5.72
C VAL A 92 -6.41 -11.16 4.46
N ALA A 93 -7.09 -10.19 3.85
CA ALA A 93 -7.84 -10.39 2.62
C ALA A 93 -6.93 -10.83 1.44
N ALA A 94 -5.74 -10.21 1.33
CA ALA A 94 -4.75 -10.61 0.34
C ALA A 94 -4.24 -12.03 0.60
N ALA A 95 -3.92 -12.39 1.85
CA ALA A 95 -3.49 -13.74 2.21
C ALA A 95 -4.58 -14.78 1.96
N ALA A 96 -5.82 -14.49 2.29
CA ALA A 96 -6.96 -15.36 1.99
C ALA A 96 -7.14 -15.57 0.47
N ARG A 97 -6.74 -14.60 -0.35
CA ARG A 97 -6.88 -14.64 -1.80
C ARG A 97 -5.71 -15.32 -2.50
N TYR A 98 -4.46 -15.06 -2.07
CA TYR A 98 -3.23 -15.54 -2.71
C TYR A 98 -2.62 -16.75 -2.00
N GLY A 99 -3.06 -17.08 -0.78
CA GLY A 99 -2.42 -18.08 0.05
C GLY A 99 -1.04 -17.64 0.54
N TRP A 100 -0.27 -18.59 1.09
CA TRP A 100 1.09 -18.36 1.57
C TRP A 100 2.10 -18.67 0.46
N GLU A 101 2.03 -17.90 -0.63
CA GLU A 101 2.90 -18.05 -1.79
C GLU A 101 3.66 -16.76 -2.11
N TRP A 102 4.70 -16.84 -2.92
CA TRP A 102 5.46 -15.67 -3.40
C TRP A 102 4.57 -14.62 -4.09
N GLU A 103 3.44 -15.07 -4.68
CA GLU A 103 2.47 -14.18 -5.30
C GLU A 103 1.79 -13.21 -4.32
N LEU A 104 1.86 -13.48 -3.00
CA LEU A 104 1.33 -12.61 -1.95
C LEU A 104 2.17 -11.33 -1.76
N LEU A 105 3.49 -11.38 -1.96
CA LEU A 105 4.39 -10.29 -1.60
C LEU A 105 4.10 -8.97 -2.33
N PRO A 106 3.93 -8.94 -3.68
CA PRO A 106 3.66 -7.68 -4.38
C PRO A 106 2.39 -6.96 -3.90
N PRO A 107 1.22 -7.60 -3.73
CA PRO A 107 0.04 -6.91 -3.20
C PRO A 107 0.23 -6.36 -1.78
N LEU A 108 1.05 -6.97 -0.93
CA LEU A 108 1.32 -6.42 0.41
C LEU A 108 2.03 -5.07 0.33
N VAL A 109 3.03 -4.96 -0.55
CA VAL A 109 3.74 -3.68 -0.79
C VAL A 109 2.78 -2.63 -1.35
N LEU A 110 1.93 -3.02 -2.32
CA LEU A 110 0.93 -2.14 -2.91
C LEU A 110 -0.05 -1.61 -1.87
N ILE A 111 -0.55 -2.47 -0.97
CA ILE A 111 -1.50 -2.08 0.08
C ILE A 111 -0.90 -0.97 0.96
N VAL A 112 0.33 -1.14 1.44
CA VAL A 112 1.00 -0.13 2.28
C VAL A 112 1.16 1.19 1.51
N ALA A 113 1.60 1.12 0.25
CA ALA A 113 1.77 2.30 -0.58
C ALA A 113 0.44 3.02 -0.83
N LEU A 114 -0.62 2.29 -1.22
CA LEU A 114 -1.93 2.89 -1.50
C LEU A 114 -2.60 3.46 -0.26
N VAL A 115 -2.56 2.76 0.87
CA VAL A 115 -3.11 3.28 2.14
C VAL A 115 -2.41 4.57 2.53
N SER A 116 -1.07 4.61 2.46
CA SER A 116 -0.30 5.82 2.77
C SER A 116 -0.60 6.95 1.79
N LEU A 117 -0.60 6.68 0.48
CA LEU A 117 -0.88 7.68 -0.56
C LEU A 117 -2.31 8.22 -0.46
N SER A 118 -3.31 7.34 -0.25
CA SER A 118 -4.72 7.76 -0.11
C SER A 118 -4.93 8.67 1.09
N MET A 119 -4.30 8.35 2.23
CA MET A 119 -4.42 9.20 3.41
C MET A 119 -3.74 10.56 3.21
N ILE A 120 -2.55 10.59 2.59
CA ILE A 120 -1.88 11.87 2.30
C ILE A 120 -2.70 12.70 1.32
N ASP A 121 -3.28 12.07 0.29
CA ASP A 121 -4.10 12.74 -0.70
C ASP A 121 -5.38 13.33 -0.08
N MET A 122 -6.04 12.60 0.82
CA MET A 122 -7.22 13.10 1.55
C MET A 122 -6.94 14.36 2.38
N TYR A 123 -5.70 14.52 2.92
CA TYR A 123 -5.36 15.68 3.74
C TYR A 123 -4.72 16.81 2.94
N GLN A 124 -3.98 16.52 1.88
CA GLN A 124 -3.15 17.51 1.20
C GLN A 124 -3.48 17.72 -0.28
N TYR A 125 -4.34 16.87 -0.86
CA TYR A 125 -4.66 16.89 -2.29
C TYR A 125 -3.40 16.84 -3.18
N ARG A 126 -2.38 16.09 -2.75
CA ARG A 126 -1.10 15.95 -3.45
C ARG A 126 -0.50 14.56 -3.23
N LEU A 127 0.01 13.99 -4.30
CA LEU A 127 0.76 12.74 -4.27
C LEU A 127 2.27 13.03 -4.19
N PRO A 128 2.94 12.79 -3.06
CA PRO A 128 4.36 13.11 -2.89
C PRO A 128 5.24 12.13 -3.68
N ASP A 129 6.11 12.67 -4.52
CA ASP A 129 7.08 11.90 -5.29
C ASP A 129 8.00 11.05 -4.39
N ARG A 130 8.26 11.54 -3.18
CA ARG A 130 9.07 10.85 -2.17
C ARG A 130 8.46 9.53 -1.67
N LEU A 131 7.17 9.30 -1.94
CA LEU A 131 6.51 8.03 -1.63
C LEU A 131 6.27 7.22 -2.90
N VAL A 132 5.81 7.84 -3.99
CA VAL A 132 5.47 7.15 -5.23
C VAL A 132 6.68 6.42 -5.81
N PHE A 133 7.82 7.10 -6.00
CA PHE A 133 8.98 6.49 -6.64
C PHE A 133 9.68 5.40 -5.79
N PRO A 134 9.90 5.56 -4.49
CA PRO A 134 10.42 4.47 -3.67
C PRO A 134 9.47 3.27 -3.61
N SER A 135 8.15 3.51 -3.54
CA SER A 135 7.16 2.42 -3.59
C SER A 135 7.18 1.69 -4.92
N LEU A 136 7.35 2.42 -6.04
CA LEU A 136 7.50 1.82 -7.37
C LEU A 136 8.77 0.97 -7.46
N GLY A 137 9.90 1.47 -6.98
CA GLY A 137 11.17 0.72 -6.96
C GLY A 137 11.09 -0.54 -6.10
N LEU A 138 10.53 -0.42 -4.89
CA LEU A 138 10.33 -1.56 -3.99
C LEU A 138 9.36 -2.59 -4.61
N SER A 139 8.26 -2.13 -5.20
CA SER A 139 7.30 -3.01 -5.89
C SER A 139 7.95 -3.76 -7.05
N GLY A 140 8.75 -3.06 -7.87
CA GLY A 140 9.50 -3.68 -8.96
C GLY A 140 10.46 -4.76 -8.47
N LEU A 141 11.23 -4.48 -7.41
CA LEU A 141 12.13 -5.43 -6.79
C LEU A 141 11.39 -6.67 -6.27
N VAL A 142 10.30 -6.46 -5.54
CA VAL A 142 9.51 -7.55 -4.96
C VAL A 142 8.84 -8.39 -6.04
N ILE A 143 8.38 -7.78 -7.14
CA ILE A 143 7.82 -8.50 -8.30
C ILE A 143 8.90 -9.36 -8.96
N VAL A 144 10.12 -8.86 -9.11
CA VAL A 144 11.24 -9.64 -9.67
C VAL A 144 11.52 -10.85 -8.77
N VAL A 145 11.67 -10.65 -7.47
CA VAL A 145 11.90 -11.73 -6.50
C VAL A 145 10.77 -12.77 -6.54
N ALA A 146 9.52 -12.30 -6.52
CA ALA A 146 8.36 -13.19 -6.57
C ALA A 146 8.27 -13.97 -7.89
N ALA A 147 8.62 -13.35 -9.03
CA ALA A 147 8.59 -13.99 -10.35
C ALA A 147 9.59 -15.17 -10.44
N PHE A 148 10.76 -15.01 -9.83
CA PHE A 148 11.73 -16.10 -9.72
C PHE A 148 11.28 -17.16 -8.71
N GLY A 149 10.65 -16.76 -7.59
CA GLY A 149 10.13 -17.69 -6.59
C GLY A 149 9.01 -18.60 -7.10
N ILE A 150 8.28 -18.17 -8.14
CA ILE A 150 7.20 -18.97 -8.79
C ILE A 150 7.63 -19.59 -10.12
N ASP A 151 8.91 -19.52 -10.48
CA ASP A 151 9.46 -19.99 -11.79
C ASP A 151 8.74 -19.42 -13.00
N ARG A 152 8.36 -18.12 -12.96
CA ARG A 152 7.66 -17.43 -14.04
C ARG A 152 8.31 -16.09 -14.41
N PRO A 153 9.54 -16.08 -14.94
CA PRO A 153 10.24 -14.83 -15.26
C PRO A 153 9.48 -13.95 -16.30
N GLY A 154 8.66 -14.54 -17.15
CA GLY A 154 7.78 -13.81 -18.07
C GLY A 154 6.74 -12.91 -17.38
N ALA A 155 6.49 -13.08 -16.09
CA ALA A 155 5.64 -12.19 -15.31
C ALA A 155 6.23 -10.78 -15.17
N ILE A 156 7.56 -10.65 -15.18
CA ILE A 156 8.28 -9.37 -15.14
C ILE A 156 7.95 -8.54 -16.40
N GLY A 157 8.01 -9.17 -17.58
CA GLY A 157 7.67 -8.51 -18.82
C GLY A 157 6.21 -8.03 -18.87
N ARG A 158 5.27 -8.83 -18.33
CA ARG A 158 3.86 -8.43 -18.22
C ARG A 158 3.66 -7.28 -17.23
N ALA A 159 4.33 -7.31 -16.09
CA ALA A 159 4.28 -6.21 -15.12
C ALA A 159 4.79 -4.90 -15.75
N GLY A 160 5.93 -4.96 -16.46
CA GLY A 160 6.47 -3.82 -17.21
C GLY A 160 5.54 -3.32 -18.32
N ALA A 161 4.93 -4.22 -19.06
CA ALA A 161 3.95 -3.87 -20.08
C ALA A 161 2.70 -3.20 -19.47
N GLY A 162 2.17 -3.75 -18.36
CA GLY A 162 1.06 -3.14 -17.63
C GLY A 162 1.39 -1.75 -17.13
N MET A 163 2.59 -1.56 -16.57
CA MET A 163 3.10 -0.26 -16.15
C MET A 163 3.11 0.74 -17.31
N ALA A 164 3.68 0.36 -18.46
CA ALA A 164 3.79 1.23 -19.62
C ALA A 164 2.41 1.58 -20.21
N ILE A 165 1.53 0.59 -20.37
CA ILE A 165 0.18 0.77 -20.94
C ILE A 165 -0.64 1.72 -20.06
N TYR A 166 -0.68 1.47 -18.74
CA TYR A 166 -1.50 2.27 -17.84
C TYR A 166 -0.97 3.69 -17.69
N PHE A 167 0.36 3.83 -17.60
CA PHE A 167 1.01 5.14 -17.65
C PHE A 167 0.67 5.90 -18.92
N LEU A 168 0.84 5.27 -20.08
CA LEU A 168 0.61 5.92 -21.38
C LEU A 168 -0.83 6.37 -21.54
N MET A 169 -1.77 5.53 -21.08
CA MET A 169 -3.20 5.84 -21.11
C MET A 169 -3.54 7.09 -20.28
N LEU A 170 -3.07 7.16 -19.02
CA LEU A 170 -3.34 8.33 -18.18
C LEU A 170 -2.50 9.55 -18.59
N PHE A 171 -1.30 9.35 -19.15
CA PHE A 171 -0.49 10.43 -19.68
C PHE A 171 -1.16 11.08 -20.90
N VAL A 172 -1.71 10.29 -21.82
CA VAL A 172 -2.49 10.82 -22.96
C VAL A 172 -3.73 11.54 -22.48
N ALA A 173 -4.46 11.00 -21.49
CA ALA A 173 -5.61 11.68 -20.89
C ALA A 173 -5.21 13.03 -20.28
N HIS A 174 -4.09 13.10 -19.58
CA HIS A 174 -3.53 14.34 -19.04
C HIS A 174 -3.17 15.34 -20.15
N LEU A 175 -2.58 14.90 -21.27
CA LEU A 175 -2.28 15.78 -22.41
C LEU A 175 -3.55 16.36 -23.06
N ILE A 176 -4.65 15.59 -23.10
CA ILE A 176 -5.93 16.06 -23.63
C ILE A 176 -6.59 17.04 -22.68
N SER A 177 -6.54 16.80 -21.38
CA SER A 177 -7.18 17.64 -20.36
C SER A 177 -6.26 17.91 -19.16
N PRO A 178 -5.24 18.80 -19.31
CA PRO A 178 -4.28 19.07 -18.22
C PRO A 178 -4.89 19.68 -16.97
N ARG A 179 -6.05 20.34 -17.12
CA ARG A 179 -6.77 20.98 -15.99
C ARG A 179 -7.69 20.00 -15.26
N GLY A 180 -8.09 18.91 -15.89
CA GLY A 180 -9.01 17.93 -15.32
C GLY A 180 -8.32 16.81 -14.53
N MET A 181 -7.01 16.60 -14.74
CA MET A 181 -6.27 15.50 -14.15
C MET A 181 -4.91 15.92 -13.65
N GLY A 182 -4.63 15.67 -12.37
CA GLY A 182 -3.33 15.96 -11.76
C GLY A 182 -2.20 15.08 -12.35
N PHE A 183 -1.01 15.64 -12.51
CA PHE A 183 0.16 14.85 -12.94
C PHE A 183 0.57 13.78 -11.89
N GLY A 184 0.10 13.93 -10.63
CA GLY A 184 0.24 12.94 -9.58
C GLY A 184 -0.39 11.60 -9.95
N ASP A 185 -1.60 11.63 -10.55
CA ASP A 185 -2.34 10.43 -10.98
C ASP A 185 -1.61 9.68 -12.08
N VAL A 186 -0.96 10.41 -13.00
CA VAL A 186 -0.12 9.84 -14.06
C VAL A 186 1.08 9.08 -13.46
N LYS A 187 1.68 9.60 -12.38
CA LYS A 187 2.76 8.91 -11.68
C LYS A 187 2.25 7.69 -10.92
N LEU A 188 1.08 7.81 -10.26
CA LEU A 188 0.43 6.68 -9.58
C LEU A 188 0.08 5.56 -10.56
N ALA A 189 -0.23 5.88 -11.81
CA ALA A 189 -0.49 4.91 -12.86
C ALA A 189 0.68 3.95 -13.12
N LEU A 190 1.92 4.40 -12.92
CA LEU A 190 3.10 3.52 -13.00
C LEU A 190 3.01 2.39 -11.97
N LEU A 191 2.72 2.76 -10.71
CA LEU A 191 2.60 1.81 -9.60
C LEU A 191 1.43 0.86 -9.81
N LEU A 192 0.25 1.39 -10.13
CA LEU A 192 -0.94 0.58 -10.38
C LEU A 192 -0.78 -0.33 -11.59
N GLY A 193 -0.27 0.21 -12.71
CA GLY A 193 -0.04 -0.54 -13.94
C GLY A 193 0.95 -1.70 -13.75
N LEU A 194 2.00 -1.48 -12.97
CA LEU A 194 2.98 -2.53 -12.61
C LEU A 194 2.30 -3.71 -11.92
N HIS A 195 1.45 -3.44 -10.93
CA HIS A 195 0.73 -4.48 -10.18
C HIS A 195 -0.42 -5.11 -10.98
N LEU A 196 -1.11 -4.34 -11.82
CA LEU A 196 -2.13 -4.87 -12.73
C LEU A 196 -1.51 -5.85 -13.75
N GLY A 197 -0.35 -5.49 -14.32
CA GLY A 197 0.39 -6.38 -15.21
C GLY A 197 0.88 -7.65 -14.51
N TRP A 198 1.33 -7.55 -13.26
CA TRP A 198 1.64 -8.70 -12.41
C TRP A 198 0.41 -9.58 -12.18
N ALA A 199 -0.69 -8.99 -11.70
CA ALA A 199 -1.93 -9.69 -11.38
C ALA A 199 -2.58 -10.37 -12.58
N ALA A 200 -2.47 -9.78 -13.78
CA ALA A 200 -3.01 -10.32 -15.01
C ALA A 200 -2.42 -11.69 -15.40
N GLY A 201 -1.22 -12.00 -14.91
CA GLY A 201 -0.57 -13.31 -15.12
C GLY A 201 -0.68 -14.25 -13.92
N SER A 202 -1.31 -13.82 -12.83
CA SER A 202 -1.48 -14.65 -11.64
C SER A 202 -2.57 -15.70 -11.85
N ARG A 203 -2.50 -16.79 -11.08
CA ARG A 203 -3.54 -17.86 -11.08
C ARG A 203 -4.89 -17.36 -10.58
N TYR A 204 -4.90 -16.25 -9.89
CA TYR A 204 -6.05 -15.74 -9.13
C TYR A 204 -6.81 -14.62 -9.84
N VAL A 205 -6.18 -13.95 -10.79
CA VAL A 205 -6.77 -12.83 -11.52
C VAL A 205 -6.62 -13.07 -13.02
N GLY A 206 -7.74 -13.28 -13.69
CA GLY A 206 -7.76 -13.41 -15.15
C GLY A 206 -7.77 -12.04 -15.85
N TRP A 207 -7.35 -12.01 -17.10
CA TRP A 207 -7.36 -10.80 -17.95
C TRP A 207 -8.71 -10.08 -17.99
N SER A 208 -9.82 -10.84 -17.95
CA SER A 208 -11.18 -10.29 -17.92
C SER A 208 -11.47 -9.46 -16.66
N SER A 209 -10.89 -9.84 -15.52
CA SER A 209 -11.04 -9.10 -14.25
C SER A 209 -10.20 -7.83 -14.26
N VAL A 210 -8.97 -7.89 -14.78
CA VAL A 210 -8.10 -6.70 -14.95
C VAL A 210 -8.74 -5.71 -15.91
N PHE A 211 -9.23 -6.18 -17.06
CA PHE A 211 -9.92 -5.33 -18.03
C PHE A 211 -11.15 -4.65 -17.42
N ARG A 212 -11.97 -5.38 -16.67
CA ARG A 212 -13.10 -4.78 -15.95
C ARG A 212 -12.68 -3.71 -14.96
N LEU A 213 -11.65 -3.95 -14.15
CA LEU A 213 -11.15 -2.96 -13.19
C LEU A 213 -10.65 -1.69 -13.88
N VAL A 214 -9.94 -1.83 -15.00
CA VAL A 214 -9.46 -0.68 -15.79
C VAL A 214 -10.64 0.10 -16.40
N VAL A 215 -11.61 -0.59 -16.99
CA VAL A 215 -12.79 0.03 -17.61
C VAL A 215 -13.64 0.76 -16.54
N TRP A 216 -13.91 0.12 -15.40
CA TRP A 216 -14.67 0.75 -14.31
C TRP A 216 -13.92 1.93 -13.70
N GLY A 217 -12.59 1.84 -13.57
CA GLY A 217 -11.78 2.97 -13.08
C GLY A 217 -11.71 4.16 -14.04
N LEU A 218 -12.04 3.96 -15.33
CA LEU A 218 -12.11 5.04 -16.34
C LEU A 218 -13.51 5.68 -16.42
N LEU A 219 -14.56 4.95 -15.99
CA LEU A 219 -15.95 5.42 -16.06
C LEU A 219 -16.43 6.05 -14.76
N ALA A 220 -15.65 5.93 -13.67
CA ALA A 220 -15.93 6.56 -12.36
C ALA A 220 -15.20 7.90 -12.23
#